data_b5fb80469fc8fe73f51d778829310338
#
_entry.id   b5fb80469fc8fe73f51d778829310338
#
_cell.length_a   1.000
_cell.length_b   1.000
_cell.length_c   1.000
_cell.angle_alpha   90.00
_cell.angle_beta   90.00
_cell.angle_gamma   90.00
#
_symmetry.space_group_name_H-M   'P 1'
#
loop_
_entity.id
_entity.type
_entity.pdbx_description
1 polymer ?
#
loop_
_entity_poly.entity_id
_entity_poly.type
_entity_poly.pdbx_seq_one_letter_code
_entity_poly.pdbx_strand_id
1 'polypeptide(L)'
;AYISIQSVGKALNISDELVQTTSRLNMMNDGVQTTAELVNMVYAAAQDARGSFSQMADVVARFGNNAKDAFSSSEEVVAFADLIQKQMTIAGASTQEAANAELQLSQALGSGVLRGDELNSIFEQAPNLIQNIADYLDVPIGKIREMAADGELSADVVKAAIFSAADDINSKFNEMPMTWGQMWQSMQNTALIAFQPVLQRLN
;
A
#
# COMPACT_ATOMS: atom_id res chain seq x y z
N ALA A 1 -29.67 -14.41 22.77
CA ALA A 1 -29.22 -14.00 21.44
C ALA A 1 -28.67 -15.24 20.71
N TYR A 2 -29.33 -15.69 19.64
CA TYR A 2 -28.81 -16.79 18.82
C TYR A 2 -27.64 -16.25 17.99
N ILE A 3 -26.43 -16.60 18.39
CA ILE A 3 -25.24 -16.43 17.52
C ILE A 3 -25.33 -17.56 16.49
N SER A 4 -25.56 -17.25 15.23
CA SER A 4 -25.64 -18.26 14.17
C SER A 4 -24.26 -18.88 13.92
N ILE A 5 -24.21 -20.15 13.51
CA ILE A 5 -22.96 -20.85 13.10
C ILE A 5 -22.22 -20.05 12.02
N GLN A 6 -22.96 -19.36 11.14
CA GLN A 6 -22.40 -18.48 10.11
C GLN A 6 -21.69 -17.25 10.70
N SER A 7 -22.21 -16.68 11.80
CA SER A 7 -21.58 -15.54 12.48
C SER A 7 -20.30 -15.94 13.18
N VAL A 8 -20.26 -17.13 13.78
CA VAL A 8 -19.05 -17.69 14.39
C VAL A 8 -18.00 -18.00 13.32
N GLY A 9 -18.39 -18.62 12.19
CA GLY A 9 -17.49 -18.89 11.08
C GLY A 9 -16.88 -17.63 10.49
N LYS A 10 -17.66 -16.54 10.33
CA LYS A 10 -17.13 -15.25 9.87
C LYS A 10 -16.16 -14.63 10.89
N ALA A 11 -16.46 -14.71 12.18
CA ALA A 11 -15.57 -14.19 13.22
C ALA A 11 -14.24 -14.95 13.27
N LEU A 12 -14.25 -16.28 13.12
CA LEU A 12 -13.03 -17.09 13.05
C LEU A 12 -12.19 -16.75 11.80
N ASN A 13 -12.82 -16.62 10.63
CA ASN A 13 -12.09 -16.24 9.41
C ASN A 13 -11.43 -14.86 9.53
N ILE A 14 -12.11 -13.88 10.15
CA ILE A 14 -11.55 -12.54 10.40
C ILE A 14 -10.38 -12.64 11.40
N SER A 15 -10.49 -13.49 12.41
CA SER A 15 -9.42 -13.72 13.39
C SER A 15 -8.19 -14.32 12.72
N ASP A 16 -8.37 -15.37 11.90
CA ASP A 16 -7.28 -16.03 11.17
C ASP A 16 -6.59 -15.06 10.19
N GLU A 17 -7.37 -14.25 9.47
CA GLU A 17 -6.85 -13.22 8.56
C GLU A 17 -6.02 -12.18 9.32
N LEU A 18 -6.50 -11.73 10.48
CA LEU A 18 -5.78 -10.78 11.32
C LEU A 18 -4.45 -11.35 11.83
N VAL A 19 -4.44 -12.62 12.28
CA VAL A 19 -3.23 -13.33 12.74
C VAL A 19 -2.22 -13.45 11.61
N GLN A 20 -2.64 -13.89 10.42
CA GLN A 20 -1.76 -14.02 9.25
C GLN A 20 -1.21 -12.67 8.81
N THR A 21 -2.04 -11.63 8.78
CA THR A 21 -1.64 -10.27 8.44
C THR A 21 -0.63 -9.72 9.44
N THR A 22 -0.89 -9.86 10.74
CA THR A 22 0.03 -9.46 11.81
C THR A 22 1.37 -10.19 11.70
N SER A 23 1.35 -11.50 11.39
CA SER A 23 2.57 -12.28 11.20
C SER A 23 3.40 -11.79 10.02
N ARG A 24 2.77 -11.43 8.90
CA ARG A 24 3.46 -10.85 7.73
C ARG A 24 4.08 -9.49 8.04
N LEU A 25 3.36 -8.63 8.75
CA LEU A 25 3.88 -7.34 9.21
C LEU A 25 5.05 -7.52 10.17
N ASN A 26 4.97 -8.50 11.08
CA ASN A 26 6.06 -8.79 12.01
C ASN A 26 7.36 -9.22 11.30
N MET A 27 7.28 -9.93 10.17
CA MET A 27 8.45 -10.34 9.40
C MET A 27 9.20 -9.16 8.77
N MET A 28 8.50 -8.07 8.42
CA MET A 28 9.11 -6.87 7.84
C MET A 28 9.47 -5.80 8.86
N ASN A 29 9.06 -5.98 10.13
CA ASN A 29 9.31 -5.03 11.19
C ASN A 29 10.81 -4.87 11.43
N ASP A 30 11.30 -3.63 11.41
CA ASP A 30 12.71 -3.28 11.62
C ASP A 30 13.15 -3.35 13.11
N GLY A 31 12.19 -3.54 14.03
CA GLY A 31 12.43 -3.64 15.46
C GLY A 31 12.51 -2.29 16.19
N VAL A 32 12.32 -1.18 15.50
CA VAL A 32 12.25 0.16 16.11
C VAL A 32 10.94 0.34 16.87
N GLN A 33 9.85 -0.20 16.31
CA GLN A 33 8.52 -0.23 16.92
C GLN A 33 8.08 -1.66 17.23
N THR A 34 7.15 -1.81 18.15
CA THR A 34 6.47 -3.10 18.40
C THR A 34 5.57 -3.48 17.21
N THR A 35 5.28 -4.77 17.07
CA THR A 35 4.33 -5.23 16.04
C THR A 35 2.95 -4.58 16.20
N ALA A 36 2.51 -4.34 17.44
CA ALA A 36 1.24 -3.67 17.71
C ALA A 36 1.24 -2.21 17.22
N GLU A 37 2.33 -1.48 17.42
CA GLU A 37 2.48 -0.12 16.90
C GLU A 37 2.50 -0.12 15.38
N LEU A 38 3.22 -1.05 14.73
CA LEU A 38 3.21 -1.18 13.28
C LEU A 38 1.80 -1.49 12.74
N VAL A 39 1.05 -2.39 13.40
CA VAL A 39 -0.36 -2.67 13.04
C VAL A 39 -1.21 -1.40 13.13
N ASN A 40 -1.03 -0.58 14.17
CA ASN A 40 -1.75 0.69 14.30
C ASN A 40 -1.37 1.70 13.21
N MET A 41 -0.10 1.77 12.82
CA MET A 41 0.35 2.62 11.72
C MET A 41 -0.29 2.18 10.38
N VAL A 42 -0.30 0.88 10.09
CA VAL A 42 -0.95 0.32 8.90
C VAL A 42 -2.45 0.57 8.91
N TYR A 43 -3.10 0.45 10.08
CA TYR A 43 -4.51 0.78 10.21
C TYR A 43 -4.78 2.25 9.93
N ALA A 44 -3.97 3.16 10.48
CA ALA A 44 -4.10 4.60 10.21
C ALA A 44 -3.94 4.92 8.71
N ALA A 45 -2.95 4.32 8.05
CA ALA A 45 -2.74 4.46 6.61
C ALA A 45 -3.92 3.90 5.79
N ALA A 46 -4.49 2.74 6.19
CA ALA A 46 -5.68 2.19 5.53
C ALA A 46 -6.89 3.13 5.65
N GLN A 47 -7.09 3.76 6.80
CA GLN A 47 -8.15 4.75 6.98
C GLN A 47 -7.91 6.00 6.15
N ASP A 48 -6.68 6.50 6.10
CA ASP A 48 -6.29 7.68 5.35
C ASP A 48 -6.46 7.47 3.82
N ALA A 49 -6.04 6.31 3.32
CA ALA A 49 -6.23 5.91 1.92
C ALA A 49 -7.67 5.42 1.60
N ARG A 50 -8.59 5.42 2.56
CA ARG A 50 -9.99 4.96 2.42
C ARG A 50 -10.11 3.51 1.94
N GLY A 51 -9.07 2.70 2.21
CA GLY A 51 -8.94 1.30 1.83
C GLY A 51 -9.20 0.31 2.97
N SER A 52 -9.12 -1.00 2.69
CA SER A 52 -9.22 -2.00 3.72
C SER A 52 -7.89 -2.16 4.47
N PHE A 53 -7.98 -2.48 5.77
CA PHE A 53 -6.81 -2.78 6.58
C PHE A 53 -5.99 -3.95 6.00
N SER A 54 -6.66 -5.01 5.55
CA SER A 54 -5.95 -6.18 5.04
C SER A 54 -5.23 -5.89 3.72
N GLN A 55 -5.83 -5.10 2.81
CA GLN A 55 -5.16 -4.68 1.58
C GLN A 55 -3.94 -3.79 1.88
N MET A 56 -4.08 -2.79 2.74
CA MET A 56 -2.97 -1.93 3.13
C MET A 56 -1.84 -2.75 3.77
N ALA A 57 -2.17 -3.69 4.66
CA ALA A 57 -1.19 -4.56 5.30
C ALA A 57 -0.48 -5.48 4.30
N ASP A 58 -1.19 -5.97 3.27
CA ASP A 58 -0.60 -6.77 2.19
C ASP A 58 0.40 -5.95 1.37
N VAL A 59 0.05 -4.71 1.04
CA VAL A 59 0.92 -3.78 0.31
C VAL A 59 2.16 -3.44 1.14
N VAL A 60 1.98 -3.06 2.40
CA VAL A 60 3.08 -2.76 3.33
C VAL A 60 4.01 -3.97 3.50
N ALA A 61 3.45 -5.16 3.75
CA ALA A 61 4.24 -6.38 3.89
C ALA A 61 5.00 -6.73 2.60
N ARG A 62 4.39 -6.48 1.44
CA ARG A 62 5.01 -6.72 0.13
C ARG A 62 6.20 -5.81 -0.10
N PHE A 63 6.05 -4.49 0.09
CA PHE A 63 7.16 -3.55 -0.03
C PHE A 63 8.25 -3.83 1.01
N GLY A 64 7.88 -4.03 2.28
CA GLY A 64 8.82 -4.27 3.36
C GLY A 64 9.62 -5.58 3.23
N ASN A 65 9.02 -6.64 2.65
CA ASN A 65 9.72 -7.91 2.46
C ASN A 65 10.48 -7.98 1.12
N ASN A 66 9.90 -7.46 0.03
CA ASN A 66 10.50 -7.58 -1.30
C ASN A 66 11.53 -6.48 -1.59
N ALA A 67 11.36 -5.30 -1.01
CA ALA A 67 12.16 -4.12 -1.28
C ALA A 67 12.79 -3.54 0.00
N LYS A 68 13.18 -4.39 0.95
CA LYS A 68 13.70 -4.01 2.25
C LYS A 68 14.85 -3.01 2.17
N ASP A 69 15.76 -3.20 1.22
CA ASP A 69 16.94 -2.35 1.06
C ASP A 69 16.63 -0.98 0.44
N ALA A 70 15.43 -0.81 -0.13
CA ALA A 70 14.98 0.47 -0.67
C ALA A 70 14.45 1.44 0.40
N PHE A 71 14.15 0.94 1.61
CA PHE A 71 13.53 1.71 2.69
C PHE A 71 14.41 1.75 3.93
N SER A 72 14.41 2.88 4.62
CA SER A 72 15.21 3.11 5.83
C SER A 72 14.51 2.63 7.10
N SER A 73 13.17 2.49 7.08
CA SER A 73 12.37 2.09 8.23
C SER A 73 11.02 1.49 7.82
N SER A 74 10.39 0.76 8.74
CA SER A 74 9.01 0.28 8.56
C SER A 74 8.01 1.43 8.42
N GLU A 75 8.24 2.55 9.10
CA GLU A 75 7.43 3.76 8.98
C GLU A 75 7.48 4.33 7.55
N GLU A 76 8.67 4.38 6.95
CA GLU A 76 8.83 4.83 5.56
C GLU A 76 8.09 3.90 4.58
N VAL A 77 8.09 2.58 4.82
CA VAL A 77 7.31 1.61 4.02
C VAL A 77 5.82 1.91 4.11
N VAL A 78 5.29 2.15 5.31
CA VAL A 78 3.87 2.47 5.52
C VAL A 78 3.49 3.77 4.84
N ALA A 79 4.30 4.83 4.99
CA ALA A 79 4.05 6.12 4.34
C ALA A 79 4.08 6.00 2.80
N PHE A 80 5.02 5.24 2.25
CA PHE A 80 5.08 4.97 0.82
C PHE A 80 3.85 4.20 0.32
N ALA A 81 3.44 3.14 1.04
CA ALA A 81 2.27 2.34 0.70
C ALA A 81 0.98 3.17 0.70
N ASP A 82 0.82 4.09 1.66
CA ASP A 82 -0.31 5.04 1.71
C ASP A 82 -0.38 5.90 0.45
N LEU A 83 0.74 6.52 0.04
CA LEU A 83 0.81 7.33 -1.17
C LEU A 83 0.51 6.52 -2.43
N ILE A 84 1.01 5.28 -2.53
CA ILE A 84 0.73 4.39 -3.66
C ILE A 84 -0.77 4.04 -3.72
N GLN A 85 -1.40 3.68 -2.60
CA GLN A 85 -2.83 3.39 -2.55
C GLN A 85 -3.69 4.59 -2.97
N LYS A 86 -3.33 5.79 -2.52
CA LYS A 86 -3.98 7.04 -2.95
C LYS A 86 -3.81 7.27 -4.45
N GLN A 87 -2.62 7.04 -5.00
CA GLN A 87 -2.37 7.15 -6.44
C GLN A 87 -3.18 6.15 -7.27
N MET A 88 -3.33 4.90 -6.81
CA MET A 88 -4.19 3.91 -7.47
C MET A 88 -5.65 4.37 -7.46
N THR A 89 -6.11 4.94 -6.35
CA THR A 89 -7.47 5.48 -6.24
C THR A 89 -7.68 6.69 -7.17
N ILE A 90 -6.71 7.62 -7.24
CA ILE A 90 -6.75 8.77 -8.14
C ILE A 90 -6.77 8.32 -9.61
N ALA A 91 -6.01 7.28 -9.96
CA ALA A 91 -6.00 6.69 -11.30
C ALA A 91 -7.32 5.98 -11.65
N GLY A 92 -8.19 5.72 -10.67
CA GLY A 92 -9.41 4.95 -10.87
C GLY A 92 -9.16 3.45 -11.09
N ALA A 93 -8.00 2.95 -10.65
CA ALA A 93 -7.64 1.55 -10.78
C ALA A 93 -8.58 0.64 -9.99
N SER A 94 -9.00 -0.45 -10.59
CA SER A 94 -9.69 -1.52 -9.88
C SER A 94 -8.77 -2.18 -8.86
N THR A 95 -9.33 -2.90 -7.89
CA THR A 95 -8.54 -3.63 -6.88
C THR A 95 -7.50 -4.56 -7.51
N GLN A 96 -7.83 -5.21 -8.64
CA GLN A 96 -6.91 -6.10 -9.32
C GLN A 96 -5.78 -5.35 -10.03
N GLU A 97 -6.09 -4.24 -10.69
CA GLU A 97 -5.10 -3.38 -11.35
C GLU A 97 -4.14 -2.77 -10.33
N ALA A 98 -4.67 -2.26 -9.20
CA ALA A 98 -3.86 -1.75 -8.11
C ALA A 98 -2.90 -2.84 -7.58
N ALA A 99 -3.41 -4.03 -7.27
CA ALA A 99 -2.59 -5.15 -6.77
C ALA A 99 -1.48 -5.58 -7.75
N ASN A 100 -1.76 -5.53 -9.05
CA ASN A 100 -0.77 -5.82 -10.10
C ASN A 100 0.31 -4.73 -10.17
N ALA A 101 -0.08 -3.45 -10.22
CA ALA A 101 0.86 -2.33 -10.24
C ALA A 101 1.76 -2.31 -9.00
N GLU A 102 1.20 -2.54 -7.83
CA GLU A 102 1.93 -2.64 -6.56
C GLU A 102 2.91 -3.81 -6.53
N LEU A 103 2.52 -4.95 -7.11
CA LEU A 103 3.43 -6.09 -7.26
C LEU A 103 4.63 -5.72 -8.12
N GLN A 104 4.39 -5.16 -9.31
CA GLN A 104 5.44 -4.75 -10.23
C GLN A 104 6.35 -3.68 -9.61
N LEU A 105 5.76 -2.70 -8.92
CA LEU A 105 6.52 -1.66 -8.22
C LEU A 105 7.39 -2.26 -7.10
N SER A 106 6.85 -3.21 -6.32
CA SER A 106 7.63 -3.88 -5.26
C SER A 106 8.81 -4.70 -5.82
N GLN A 107 8.64 -5.33 -6.98
CA GLN A 107 9.69 -6.06 -7.67
C GLN A 107 10.77 -5.10 -8.21
N ALA A 108 10.35 -4.00 -8.82
CA ALA A 108 11.26 -2.96 -9.31
C ALA A 108 12.11 -2.36 -8.17
N LEU A 109 11.48 -1.98 -7.06
CA LEU A 109 12.19 -1.47 -5.89
C LEU A 109 13.13 -2.52 -5.27
N GLY A 110 12.69 -3.78 -5.22
CA GLY A 110 13.51 -4.89 -4.70
C GLY A 110 14.69 -5.25 -5.60
N SER A 111 14.56 -5.06 -6.92
CA SER A 111 15.67 -5.23 -7.87
C SER A 111 16.61 -4.03 -7.90
N GLY A 112 16.24 -2.92 -7.29
CA GLY A 112 16.98 -1.66 -7.26
C GLY A 112 16.74 -0.75 -8.46
N VAL A 113 16.01 -1.19 -9.50
CA VAL A 113 15.78 -0.42 -10.72
C VAL A 113 14.41 -0.75 -11.32
N LEU A 114 13.66 0.27 -11.70
CA LEU A 114 12.42 0.14 -12.48
C LEU A 114 12.75 0.03 -13.97
N ARG A 115 12.42 -1.12 -14.57
CA ARG A 115 12.72 -1.42 -15.98
C ARG A 115 11.48 -1.90 -16.74
N GLY A 116 11.64 -2.01 -18.04
CA GLY A 116 10.90 -2.71 -19.06
C GLY A 116 9.47 -3.14 -18.70
N ASP A 117 9.31 -4.38 -18.31
CA ASP A 117 7.97 -4.97 -18.12
C ASP A 117 7.26 -4.40 -16.90
N GLU A 118 7.97 -4.15 -15.80
CA GLU A 118 7.41 -3.51 -14.61
C GLU A 118 6.91 -2.09 -14.92
N LEU A 119 7.74 -1.31 -15.65
CA LEU A 119 7.38 0.04 -16.08
C LEU A 119 6.13 0.03 -16.97
N ASN A 120 6.07 -0.87 -17.96
CA ASN A 120 4.94 -0.95 -18.88
C ASN A 120 3.64 -1.27 -18.13
N SER A 121 3.68 -2.20 -17.19
CA SER A 121 2.53 -2.53 -16.33
C SER A 121 2.04 -1.33 -15.53
N ILE A 122 2.97 -0.55 -14.95
CA ILE A 122 2.63 0.66 -14.19
C ILE A 122 2.07 1.75 -15.12
N PHE A 123 2.63 1.93 -16.33
CA PHE A 123 2.10 2.87 -17.32
C PHE A 123 0.64 2.60 -17.68
N GLU A 124 0.25 1.32 -17.78
CA GLU A 124 -1.11 0.93 -18.14
C GLU A 124 -2.09 1.10 -17.00
N GLN A 125 -1.65 0.82 -15.77
CA GLN A 125 -2.53 0.72 -14.62
C GLN A 125 -2.57 1.99 -13.76
N ALA A 126 -1.47 2.73 -13.70
CA ALA A 126 -1.32 3.95 -12.92
C ALA A 126 -0.37 4.97 -13.59
N PRO A 127 -0.78 5.55 -14.74
CA PRO A 127 0.07 6.49 -15.48
C PRO A 127 0.43 7.75 -14.67
N ASN A 128 -0.37 8.10 -13.68
CA ASN A 128 -0.09 9.19 -12.75
C ASN A 128 1.16 8.95 -11.88
N LEU A 129 1.48 7.69 -11.54
CA LEU A 129 2.76 7.35 -10.88
C LEU A 129 3.95 7.68 -11.78
N ILE A 130 3.85 7.36 -13.06
CA ILE A 130 4.91 7.65 -14.03
C ILE A 130 5.04 9.16 -14.25
N GLN A 131 3.91 9.89 -14.23
CA GLN A 131 3.95 11.35 -14.31
C GLN A 131 4.70 11.96 -13.12
N ASN A 132 4.50 11.46 -11.90
CA ASN A 132 5.24 11.93 -10.72
C ASN A 132 6.76 11.70 -10.86
N ILE A 133 7.17 10.58 -11.47
CA ILE A 133 8.60 10.32 -11.75
C ILE A 133 9.11 11.31 -12.79
N ALA A 134 8.36 11.57 -13.85
CA ALA A 134 8.73 12.51 -14.90
C ALA A 134 8.85 13.95 -14.36
N ASP A 135 7.90 14.36 -13.55
CA ASP A 135 7.88 15.69 -12.91
C ASP A 135 9.06 15.86 -11.94
N TYR A 136 9.36 14.84 -11.13
CA TYR A 136 10.51 14.85 -10.21
C TYR A 136 11.85 14.99 -10.95
N LEU A 137 11.97 14.33 -12.10
CA LEU A 137 13.20 14.35 -12.92
C LEU A 137 13.25 15.56 -13.87
N ASP A 138 12.20 16.36 -13.93
CA ASP A 138 12.03 17.49 -14.87
C ASP A 138 12.22 17.07 -16.34
N VAL A 139 11.57 15.94 -16.71
CA VAL A 139 11.62 15.40 -18.06
C VAL A 139 10.21 15.13 -18.62
N PRO A 140 10.03 15.15 -19.95
CA PRO A 140 8.76 14.70 -20.53
C PRO A 140 8.49 13.23 -20.21
N ILE A 141 7.21 12.87 -19.95
CA ILE A 141 6.80 11.50 -19.60
C ILE A 141 7.28 10.45 -20.64
N GLY A 142 7.36 10.82 -21.91
CA GLY A 142 7.87 9.95 -22.98
C GLY A 142 9.34 9.54 -22.81
N LYS A 143 10.15 10.37 -22.11
CA LYS A 143 11.55 10.08 -21.83
C LYS A 143 11.75 8.98 -20.80
N ILE A 144 10.76 8.75 -19.94
CA ILE A 144 10.81 7.76 -18.85
C ILE A 144 11.08 6.34 -19.38
N ARG A 145 10.54 5.98 -20.55
CA ARG A 145 10.80 4.65 -21.15
C ARG A 145 12.25 4.46 -21.56
N GLU A 146 12.88 5.48 -22.12
CA GLU A 146 14.30 5.47 -22.48
C GLU A 146 15.16 5.35 -21.22
N MET A 147 14.88 6.19 -20.21
CA MET A 147 15.60 6.16 -18.94
C MET A 147 15.47 4.81 -18.22
N ALA A 148 14.28 4.16 -18.28
CA ALA A 148 14.10 2.83 -17.75
C ALA A 148 14.94 1.78 -18.50
N ALA A 149 15.01 1.87 -19.84
CA ALA A 149 15.82 0.97 -20.64
C ALA A 149 17.33 1.11 -20.32
N ASP A 150 17.77 2.33 -20.03
CA ASP A 150 19.14 2.65 -19.65
C ASP A 150 19.45 2.36 -18.17
N GLY A 151 18.42 1.98 -17.37
CA GLY A 151 18.56 1.65 -15.94
C GLY A 151 18.74 2.87 -15.03
N GLU A 152 18.32 4.05 -15.49
CA GLU A 152 18.44 5.32 -14.75
C GLU A 152 17.36 5.49 -13.68
N LEU A 153 16.26 4.72 -13.74
CA LEU A 153 15.17 4.77 -12.77
C LEU A 153 15.48 3.86 -11.56
N SER A 154 16.43 4.27 -10.74
CA SER A 154 16.78 3.53 -9.53
C SER A 154 15.60 3.52 -8.53
N ALA A 155 15.59 2.56 -7.59
CA ALA A 155 14.63 2.48 -6.50
C ALA A 155 14.58 3.79 -5.70
N ASP A 156 15.73 4.42 -5.45
CA ASP A 156 15.82 5.70 -4.74
C ASP A 156 15.16 6.84 -5.53
N VAL A 157 15.35 6.88 -6.85
CA VAL A 157 14.69 7.88 -7.72
C VAL A 157 13.18 7.70 -7.69
N VAL A 158 12.69 6.48 -7.85
CA VAL A 158 11.25 6.18 -7.84
C VAL A 158 10.64 6.54 -6.48
N LYS A 159 11.28 6.14 -5.39
CA LYS A 159 10.86 6.46 -4.03
C LYS A 159 10.84 7.98 -3.78
N ALA A 160 11.92 8.67 -4.12
CA ALA A 160 12.03 10.12 -3.95
C ALA A 160 10.97 10.88 -4.76
N ALA A 161 10.67 10.43 -5.99
CA ALA A 161 9.63 11.02 -6.82
C ALA A 161 8.24 10.94 -6.16
N ILE A 162 7.88 9.78 -5.60
CA ILE A 162 6.59 9.60 -4.92
C ILE A 162 6.51 10.47 -3.65
N PHE A 163 7.54 10.48 -2.82
CA PHE A 163 7.56 11.35 -1.63
C PHE A 163 7.57 12.83 -1.98
N SER A 164 8.27 13.24 -3.05
CA SER A 164 8.23 14.64 -3.53
C SER A 164 6.84 15.06 -3.98
N ALA A 165 6.04 14.14 -4.50
CA ALA A 165 4.67 14.38 -4.93
C ALA A 165 3.63 14.25 -3.78
N ALA A 166 4.03 13.98 -2.53
CA ALA A 166 3.12 13.67 -1.43
C ALA A 166 2.03 14.72 -1.21
N ASP A 167 2.38 16.00 -1.22
CA ASP A 167 1.42 17.09 -1.02
C ASP A 167 0.38 17.17 -2.15
N ASP A 168 0.81 17.00 -3.40
CA ASP A 168 -0.06 16.98 -4.58
C ASP A 168 -0.99 15.75 -4.57
N ILE A 169 -0.43 14.56 -4.23
CA ILE A 169 -1.19 13.32 -4.08
C ILE A 169 -2.28 13.49 -3.02
N ASN A 170 -1.92 13.95 -1.83
CA ASN A 170 -2.86 14.15 -0.74
C ASN A 170 -3.92 15.20 -1.07
N SER A 171 -3.56 16.30 -1.72
CA SER A 171 -4.51 17.34 -2.17
C SER A 171 -5.54 16.75 -3.14
N LYS A 172 -5.09 16.12 -4.22
CA LYS A 172 -5.96 15.50 -5.23
C LYS A 172 -6.85 14.42 -4.64
N PHE A 173 -6.31 13.58 -3.77
CA PHE A 173 -7.07 12.52 -3.10
C PHE A 173 -8.16 13.10 -2.19
N ASN A 174 -7.85 14.14 -1.42
CA ASN A 174 -8.80 14.77 -0.50
C ASN A 174 -9.93 15.54 -1.21
N GLU A 175 -9.70 16.02 -2.43
CA GLU A 175 -10.73 16.64 -3.27
C GLU A 175 -11.73 15.61 -3.82
N MET A 176 -11.37 14.32 -3.85
CA MET A 176 -12.28 13.26 -4.30
C MET A 176 -13.38 13.00 -3.27
N PRO A 177 -14.66 12.97 -3.70
CA PRO A 177 -15.75 12.62 -2.80
C PRO A 177 -15.61 11.16 -2.31
N MET A 178 -15.87 10.94 -1.01
CA MET A 178 -15.87 9.60 -0.45
C MET A 178 -17.08 8.81 -0.97
N THR A 179 -16.82 7.60 -1.48
CA THR A 179 -17.89 6.70 -1.93
C THR A 179 -18.54 5.96 -0.77
N TRP A 180 -19.77 5.45 -0.97
CA TRP A 180 -20.44 4.60 0.02
C TRP A 180 -19.64 3.35 0.38
N GLY A 181 -18.94 2.76 -0.59
CA GLY A 181 -18.05 1.62 -0.37
C GLY A 181 -16.89 1.97 0.55
N GLN A 182 -16.24 3.12 0.34
CA GLN A 182 -15.16 3.61 1.19
C GLN A 182 -15.64 3.94 2.61
N MET A 183 -16.83 4.53 2.76
CA MET A 183 -17.44 4.76 4.08
C MET A 183 -17.70 3.44 4.82
N TRP A 184 -18.23 2.44 4.12
CA TRP A 184 -18.45 1.11 4.68
C TRP A 184 -17.13 0.44 5.06
N GLN A 185 -16.09 0.57 4.24
CA GLN A 185 -14.76 0.02 4.52
C GLN A 185 -14.14 0.64 5.78
N SER A 186 -14.23 1.96 5.92
CA SER A 186 -13.77 2.65 7.14
C SER A 186 -14.46 2.14 8.40
N MET A 187 -15.77 1.88 8.33
CA MET A 187 -16.52 1.28 9.44
C MET A 187 -16.06 -0.15 9.75
N GLN A 188 -15.79 -0.96 8.73
CA GLN A 188 -15.27 -2.32 8.90
C GLN A 188 -13.88 -2.32 9.54
N ASN A 189 -12.97 -1.47 9.10
CA ASN A 189 -11.64 -1.31 9.69
C ASN A 189 -11.76 -0.92 11.19
N THR A 190 -12.63 0.02 11.51
CA THR A 190 -12.87 0.46 12.89
C THR A 190 -13.39 -0.69 13.76
N ALA A 191 -14.34 -1.48 13.24
CA ALA A 191 -14.84 -2.65 13.93
C ALA A 191 -13.75 -3.71 14.15
N LEU A 192 -12.91 -3.98 13.12
CA LEU A 192 -11.81 -4.94 13.21
C LEU A 192 -10.85 -4.60 14.35
N ILE A 193 -10.39 -3.36 14.42
CA ILE A 193 -9.45 -2.91 15.46
C ILE A 193 -10.12 -2.91 16.84
N ALA A 194 -11.38 -2.47 16.95
CA ALA A 194 -12.11 -2.49 18.23
C ALA A 194 -12.28 -3.92 18.78
N PHE A 195 -12.44 -4.92 17.92
CA PHE A 195 -12.57 -6.31 18.29
C PHE A 195 -11.26 -7.10 18.35
N GLN A 196 -10.14 -6.52 17.92
CA GLN A 196 -8.82 -7.16 17.91
C GLN A 196 -8.47 -7.84 19.27
N PRO A 197 -8.64 -7.22 20.45
CA PRO A 197 -8.30 -7.86 21.71
C PRO A 197 -9.16 -9.09 22.03
N VAL A 198 -10.40 -9.13 21.52
CA VAL A 198 -11.31 -10.26 21.69
C VAL A 198 -10.92 -11.38 20.73
N LEU A 199 -10.61 -11.06 19.48
CA LEU A 199 -10.21 -12.02 18.45
C LEU A 199 -8.89 -12.72 18.80
N GLN A 200 -7.92 -11.99 19.37
CA GLN A 200 -6.63 -12.56 19.82
C GLN A 200 -6.76 -13.51 21.01
N ARG A 201 -7.87 -13.46 21.77
CA ARG A 201 -8.13 -14.39 22.88
C ARG A 201 -8.83 -15.68 22.44
N LEU A 202 -9.32 -15.72 21.20
CA LEU A 202 -10.00 -16.89 20.64
C LEU A 202 -9.04 -17.85 19.93
N ASN A 203 -7.81 -17.41 19.66
CA ASN A 203 -6.70 -18.20 19.12
C ASN A 203 -5.67 -18.51 20.22
#